data_2668f2635cdc31ea162b4a06db146328
#
_entry.id   2668f2635cdc31ea162b4a06db146328
#
_cell.length_a   1.000
_cell.length_b   1.000
_cell.length_c   1.000
_cell.angle_alpha   90.00
_cell.angle_beta   90.00
_cell.angle_gamma   90.00
#
_symmetry.space_group_name_H-M   'P 1'
#
loop_
_entity.id
_entity.type
_entity.pdbx_description
1 polymer ?
#
loop_
_entity_poly.entity_id
_entity_poly.type
_entity_poly.pdbx_seq_one_letter_code
_entity_poly.pdbx_strand_id
1 'polypeptide(L)'
;LKSQRMIYMEASHYTSKWLNFLMIPTILISASASVISGTDNLIPHSSLIISSITAFSAFLLAIINYLKLDAASEAHRISAHQYDKLQNHIMFFSGKTLLFSEASFRFHTFNDRLGKKQLEAKTQVLSSLDDNMKTLKDKYVDKKVSIKNDIVSIEDEINKANREYDTLIEHGAQNNETNNIQQKLIELNQSVEAKQYKYKHIKNKYKTNLKQLISSKTEFISRRNDEVKVEMCEEENKTQSSLMQELREEINNVQDKIKDIKETNQFEVPREIRYRYPSSYNTNVFSLIKTIDEFKLVLTIKLWIVKNGVRYCNYCLRECEKMLRENNLTAPTKTMIELEIEKLIKYKTHTSERRKLIYETIITLTTAYIEVDKVFIDEMRTAEHRKKWWCCLHVFPFITCCMPKLRKHNSTLLGQIISSMTDSLNIHAIGENEKLHNINNDLEMIV
;
A
#
# COMPACT_ATOMS: atom_id res chain seq x y z
N LEU A 1 7.00 15.05 -18.45
CA LEU A 1 8.47 15.02 -18.51
C LEU A 1 9.00 14.86 -19.92
N LYS A 2 8.57 13.82 -20.66
CA LYS A 2 9.01 13.60 -22.05
C LYS A 2 8.81 14.82 -22.96
N SER A 3 7.65 15.47 -22.89
CA SER A 3 7.36 16.69 -23.65
C SER A 3 8.27 17.85 -23.22
N GLN A 4 8.52 18.06 -21.94
CA GLN A 4 9.42 19.11 -21.46
C GLN A 4 10.85 18.86 -21.92
N ARG A 5 11.35 17.64 -21.84
CA ARG A 5 12.66 17.26 -22.42
C ARG A 5 12.76 17.65 -23.89
N MET A 6 11.71 17.32 -24.69
CA MET A 6 11.69 17.65 -26.13
C MET A 6 11.67 19.14 -26.38
N ILE A 7 10.90 19.92 -25.62
CA ILE A 7 10.86 21.39 -25.70
C ILE A 7 12.25 21.98 -25.50
N TYR A 8 12.91 21.60 -24.42
CA TYR A 8 14.25 22.12 -24.11
C TYR A 8 15.32 21.65 -25.11
N MET A 9 15.21 20.41 -25.61
CA MET A 9 16.09 19.92 -26.65
C MET A 9 15.92 20.68 -27.98
N GLU A 10 14.67 20.98 -28.39
CA GLU A 10 14.41 21.81 -29.56
C GLU A 10 14.81 23.27 -29.35
N ALA A 11 14.62 23.80 -28.15
CA ALA A 11 15.11 25.15 -27.81
C ALA A 11 16.65 25.26 -27.94
N SER A 12 17.38 24.27 -27.42
CA SER A 12 18.83 24.19 -27.59
C SER A 12 19.24 24.14 -29.07
N HIS A 13 18.58 23.29 -29.86
CA HIS A 13 18.88 23.23 -31.30
C HIS A 13 18.54 24.52 -32.05
N TYR A 14 17.44 25.19 -31.67
CA TYR A 14 17.04 26.44 -32.26
C TYR A 14 18.07 27.55 -31.98
N THR A 15 18.46 27.73 -30.73
CA THR A 15 19.47 28.71 -30.30
C THR A 15 20.86 28.42 -30.91
N SER A 16 21.28 27.15 -30.97
CA SER A 16 22.50 26.72 -31.62
C SER A 16 22.52 27.03 -33.13
N LYS A 17 21.39 26.86 -33.84
CA LYS A 17 21.27 27.24 -35.24
C LYS A 17 21.45 28.74 -35.46
N TRP A 18 20.81 29.56 -34.63
CA TRP A 18 20.99 31.01 -34.69
C TRP A 18 22.44 31.44 -34.37
N LEU A 19 23.06 30.79 -33.36
CA LEU A 19 24.46 30.98 -33.02
C LEU A 19 25.35 30.69 -34.26
N ASN A 20 25.19 29.52 -34.87
CA ASN A 20 25.96 29.12 -36.05
C ASN A 20 25.72 30.06 -37.23
N PHE A 21 24.47 30.48 -37.45
CA PHE A 21 24.11 31.42 -38.52
C PHE A 21 24.80 32.78 -38.37
N LEU A 22 25.06 33.24 -37.16
CA LEU A 22 25.77 34.51 -36.91
C LEU A 22 27.28 34.31 -36.81
N MET A 23 27.75 33.22 -36.21
CA MET A 23 29.18 32.94 -36.00
C MET A 23 29.93 32.59 -37.30
N ILE A 24 29.36 31.75 -38.18
CA ILE A 24 30.02 31.32 -39.39
C ILE A 24 30.32 32.49 -40.32
N PRO A 25 29.38 33.40 -40.65
CA PRO A 25 29.70 34.59 -41.42
C PRO A 25 30.72 35.49 -40.74
N THR A 26 30.63 35.67 -39.43
CA THR A 26 31.56 36.49 -38.67
C THR A 26 33.00 35.97 -38.80
N ILE A 27 33.19 34.66 -38.69
CA ILE A 27 34.50 34.02 -38.85
C ILE A 27 35.02 34.20 -40.30
N LEU A 28 34.16 33.96 -41.30
CA LEU A 28 34.54 34.12 -42.69
C LEU A 28 34.91 35.56 -43.04
N ILE A 29 34.14 36.53 -42.56
CA ILE A 29 34.38 37.96 -42.74
C ILE A 29 35.69 38.36 -42.06
N SER A 30 35.93 37.92 -40.82
CA SER A 30 37.19 38.18 -40.11
C SER A 30 38.42 37.59 -40.81
N ALA A 31 38.28 36.34 -41.32
CA ALA A 31 39.35 35.70 -42.10
C ALA A 31 39.61 36.44 -43.42
N SER A 32 38.54 36.88 -44.12
CA SER A 32 38.66 37.67 -45.32
C SER A 32 39.35 39.03 -45.09
N ALA A 33 39.02 39.69 -43.99
CA ALA A 33 39.70 40.94 -43.58
C ALA A 33 41.20 40.74 -43.34
N SER A 34 41.58 39.62 -42.74
CA SER A 34 42.99 39.27 -42.52
C SER A 34 43.75 39.03 -43.82
N VAL A 35 43.14 38.38 -44.81
CA VAL A 35 43.75 38.15 -46.13
C VAL A 35 43.94 39.47 -46.90
N ILE A 36 42.90 40.33 -46.89
CA ILE A 36 42.94 41.64 -47.55
C ILE A 36 43.98 42.52 -46.91
N SER A 37 44.17 42.49 -45.60
CA SER A 37 45.20 43.22 -44.88
C SER A 37 46.61 42.82 -45.31
N GLY A 38 46.82 41.55 -45.70
CA GLY A 38 48.14 41.08 -46.25
C GLY A 38 48.43 41.55 -47.69
N THR A 39 47.38 42.05 -48.39
CA THR A 39 47.49 42.52 -49.79
C THR A 39 47.34 44.02 -49.95
N ASP A 40 47.66 44.80 -48.94
CA ASP A 40 47.37 46.24 -48.83
C ASP A 40 47.92 47.09 -49.97
N ASN A 41 49.06 46.70 -50.57
CA ASN A 41 49.72 47.37 -51.70
C ASN A 41 49.07 47.14 -53.08
N LEU A 42 48.10 46.23 -53.19
CA LEU A 42 47.54 45.84 -54.47
C LEU A 42 46.10 46.38 -54.73
N ILE A 43 45.41 46.85 -53.67
CA ILE A 43 44.02 47.24 -53.74
C ILE A 43 43.85 48.72 -53.29
N PRO A 44 43.38 49.63 -54.23
CA PRO A 44 43.07 51.00 -53.83
C PRO A 44 41.99 51.03 -52.77
N HIS A 45 42.13 51.84 -51.69
CA HIS A 45 41.24 51.99 -50.57
C HIS A 45 41.09 50.77 -49.65
N SER A 46 42.13 49.89 -49.67
CA SER A 46 42.17 48.67 -48.78
C SER A 46 41.87 48.95 -47.32
N SER A 47 42.44 50.01 -46.77
CA SER A 47 42.25 50.40 -45.34
C SER A 47 40.77 50.70 -44.99
N LEU A 48 40.01 51.34 -45.88
CA LEU A 48 38.59 51.67 -45.71
C LEU A 48 37.73 50.42 -45.79
N ILE A 49 38.05 49.49 -46.70
CA ILE A 49 37.41 48.23 -46.87
C ILE A 49 37.63 47.36 -45.60
N ILE A 50 38.89 47.22 -45.14
CA ILE A 50 39.24 46.47 -43.94
C ILE A 50 38.53 47.05 -42.71
N SER A 51 38.52 48.39 -42.53
CA SER A 51 37.83 49.05 -41.44
C SER A 51 36.35 48.78 -41.45
N SER A 52 35.70 48.81 -42.63
CA SER A 52 34.24 48.54 -42.74
C SER A 52 33.93 47.05 -42.42
N ILE A 53 34.75 46.11 -42.87
CA ILE A 53 34.59 44.70 -42.63
C ILE A 53 34.81 44.37 -41.14
N THR A 54 35.84 44.94 -40.51
CA THR A 54 36.10 44.76 -39.07
C THR A 54 35.01 45.35 -38.19
N ALA A 55 34.49 46.57 -38.55
CA ALA A 55 33.37 47.18 -37.85
C ALA A 55 32.12 46.33 -37.95
N PHE A 56 31.80 45.74 -39.12
CA PHE A 56 30.67 44.84 -39.30
C PHE A 56 30.84 43.53 -38.53
N SER A 57 32.04 42.96 -38.54
CA SER A 57 32.37 41.77 -37.75
C SER A 57 32.21 42.02 -36.24
N ALA A 58 32.69 43.17 -35.74
CA ALA A 58 32.53 43.56 -34.35
C ALA A 58 31.07 43.76 -33.97
N PHE A 59 30.24 44.31 -34.86
CA PHE A 59 28.81 44.47 -34.67
C PHE A 59 28.10 43.09 -34.55
N LEU A 60 28.41 42.12 -35.41
CA LEU A 60 27.89 40.77 -35.33
C LEU A 60 28.25 40.08 -34.02
N LEU A 61 29.54 40.20 -33.58
CA LEU A 61 30.00 39.69 -32.29
C LEU A 61 29.26 40.34 -31.11
N ALA A 62 29.02 41.63 -31.19
CA ALA A 62 28.24 42.35 -30.15
C ALA A 62 26.81 41.83 -30.06
N ILE A 63 26.15 41.50 -31.19
CA ILE A 63 24.82 40.88 -31.21
C ILE A 63 24.86 39.49 -30.57
N ILE A 64 25.82 38.65 -30.93
CA ILE A 64 25.99 37.30 -30.38
C ILE A 64 26.14 37.37 -28.84
N ASN A 65 27.02 38.25 -28.36
CA ASN A 65 27.24 38.44 -26.93
C ASN A 65 26.02 39.03 -26.21
N TYR A 66 25.29 39.97 -26.84
CA TYR A 66 24.07 40.55 -26.28
C TYR A 66 22.99 39.53 -26.13
N LEU A 67 22.75 38.69 -27.12
CA LEU A 67 21.75 37.64 -27.14
C LEU A 67 22.11 36.42 -26.29
N LYS A 68 23.37 36.30 -25.84
CA LYS A 68 23.89 35.17 -25.04
C LYS A 68 23.52 33.81 -25.62
N LEU A 69 23.52 33.67 -26.95
CA LEU A 69 23.00 32.47 -27.64
C LEU A 69 23.70 31.20 -27.23
N ASP A 70 25.01 31.27 -26.99
CA ASP A 70 25.79 30.12 -26.52
C ASP A 70 25.37 29.64 -25.15
N ALA A 71 25.30 30.56 -24.19
CA ALA A 71 24.83 30.26 -22.84
C ALA A 71 23.36 29.76 -22.82
N ALA A 72 22.52 30.34 -23.66
CA ALA A 72 21.12 29.90 -23.76
C ALA A 72 21.02 28.47 -24.35
N SER A 73 21.78 28.16 -25.40
CA SER A 73 21.83 26.82 -26.01
C SER A 73 22.27 25.77 -24.98
N GLU A 74 23.33 26.06 -24.24
CA GLU A 74 23.86 25.14 -23.22
C GLU A 74 22.89 24.98 -22.04
N ALA A 75 22.27 26.07 -21.54
CA ALA A 75 21.31 26.01 -20.47
C ALA A 75 20.09 25.15 -20.86
N HIS A 76 19.58 25.30 -22.08
CA HIS A 76 18.48 24.45 -22.58
C HIS A 76 18.91 22.97 -22.71
N ARG A 77 20.15 22.72 -23.13
CA ARG A 77 20.72 21.35 -23.21
C ARG A 77 20.81 20.70 -21.83
N ILE A 78 21.31 21.42 -20.84
CA ILE A 78 21.37 20.95 -19.44
C ILE A 78 19.98 20.64 -18.91
N SER A 79 19.02 21.54 -19.11
CA SER A 79 17.63 21.31 -18.67
C SER A 79 17.02 20.07 -19.34
N ALA A 80 17.24 19.88 -20.64
CA ALA A 80 16.76 18.68 -21.34
C ALA A 80 17.34 17.40 -20.73
N HIS A 81 18.62 17.42 -20.40
CA HIS A 81 19.30 16.28 -19.76
C HIS A 81 18.81 16.02 -18.33
N GLN A 82 18.52 17.06 -17.57
CA GLN A 82 17.93 16.93 -16.23
C GLN A 82 16.53 16.30 -16.30
N TYR A 83 15.69 16.70 -17.27
CA TYR A 83 14.38 16.07 -17.49
C TYR A 83 14.50 14.61 -17.94
N ASP A 84 15.52 14.25 -18.71
CA ASP A 84 15.79 12.87 -19.11
C ASP A 84 16.16 11.99 -17.90
N LYS A 85 17.06 12.48 -17.04
CA LYS A 85 17.43 11.80 -15.79
C LYS A 85 16.21 11.61 -14.88
N LEU A 86 15.36 12.63 -14.75
CA LEU A 86 14.16 12.58 -13.94
C LEU A 86 13.12 11.60 -14.51
N GLN A 87 12.99 11.54 -15.85
CA GLN A 87 12.12 10.56 -16.50
C GLN A 87 12.60 9.12 -16.22
N ASN A 88 13.90 8.85 -16.36
CA ASN A 88 14.47 7.54 -16.09
C ASN A 88 14.31 7.13 -14.62
N HIS A 89 14.50 8.08 -13.69
CA HIS A 89 14.27 7.86 -12.26
C HIS A 89 12.83 7.45 -11.96
N ILE A 90 11.84 8.16 -12.53
CA ILE A 90 10.42 7.82 -12.36
C ILE A 90 10.07 6.47 -12.98
N MET A 91 10.61 6.16 -14.16
CA MET A 91 10.41 4.86 -14.79
C MET A 91 10.94 3.72 -13.92
N PHE A 92 12.13 3.89 -13.34
CA PHE A 92 12.71 2.92 -12.42
C PHE A 92 11.88 2.78 -11.15
N PHE A 93 11.47 3.88 -10.54
CA PHE A 93 10.64 3.89 -9.34
C PHE A 93 9.25 3.28 -9.59
N SER A 94 8.63 3.60 -10.73
CA SER A 94 7.37 3.00 -11.16
C SER A 94 7.50 1.48 -11.35
N GLY A 95 8.58 1.02 -11.96
CA GLY A 95 8.89 -0.41 -12.08
C GLY A 95 9.04 -1.09 -10.72
N LYS A 96 9.79 -0.48 -9.80
CA LYS A 96 9.92 -0.94 -8.42
C LYS A 96 8.55 -1.05 -7.73
N THR A 97 7.74 0.00 -7.85
CA THR A 97 6.41 0.03 -7.23
C THR A 97 5.48 -1.03 -7.83
N LEU A 98 5.48 -1.23 -9.15
CA LEU A 98 4.69 -2.26 -9.81
C LEU A 98 5.10 -3.67 -9.38
N LEU A 99 6.38 -3.96 -9.32
CA LEU A 99 6.91 -5.27 -8.89
C LEU A 99 6.54 -5.60 -7.44
N PHE A 100 6.52 -4.58 -6.56
CA PHE A 100 6.22 -4.78 -5.14
C PHE A 100 4.75 -4.53 -4.78
N SER A 101 3.94 -3.98 -5.70
CA SER A 101 2.53 -3.65 -5.47
C SER A 101 1.54 -4.68 -6.00
N GLU A 102 2.00 -5.82 -6.57
CA GLU A 102 1.07 -6.87 -6.99
C GLU A 102 0.23 -7.34 -5.80
N ALA A 103 -0.95 -6.76 -5.71
CA ALA A 103 -1.89 -7.02 -4.62
C ALA A 103 -2.27 -8.50 -4.51
N SER A 104 -2.22 -9.25 -5.63
CA SER A 104 -2.46 -10.68 -5.67
C SER A 104 -1.32 -11.48 -5.01
N PHE A 105 -0.06 -11.12 -5.27
CA PHE A 105 1.11 -11.80 -4.70
C PHE A 105 1.21 -11.54 -3.19
N ARG A 106 0.97 -10.30 -2.75
CA ARG A 106 0.94 -9.96 -1.30
C ARG A 106 -0.20 -10.64 -0.57
N PHE A 107 -1.36 -10.79 -1.22
CA PHE A 107 -2.51 -11.46 -0.61
C PHE A 107 -2.26 -12.95 -0.40
N HIS A 108 -1.63 -13.63 -1.36
CA HIS A 108 -1.28 -15.05 -1.23
C HIS A 108 -0.23 -15.25 -0.14
N THR A 109 0.83 -14.45 -0.13
CA THR A 109 1.87 -14.48 0.91
C THR A 109 1.34 -14.08 2.30
N PHE A 110 0.37 -13.13 2.38
CA PHE A 110 -0.28 -12.78 3.64
C PHE A 110 -1.08 -13.95 4.21
N ASN A 111 -1.92 -14.59 3.39
CA ASN A 111 -2.71 -15.74 3.82
C ASN A 111 -1.82 -16.93 4.22
N ASP A 112 -0.73 -17.18 3.50
CA ASP A 112 0.23 -18.22 3.84
C ASP A 112 0.96 -17.93 5.16
N ARG A 113 1.37 -16.67 5.39
CA ARG A 113 1.97 -16.22 6.66
C ARG A 113 0.97 -16.31 7.81
N LEU A 114 -0.27 -15.85 7.58
CA LEU A 114 -1.35 -15.95 8.57
C LEU A 114 -1.61 -17.41 8.94
N GLY A 115 -1.74 -18.31 7.95
CA GLY A 115 -1.92 -19.72 8.17
C GLY A 115 -0.78 -20.35 8.98
N LYS A 116 0.48 -20.00 8.67
CA LYS A 116 1.66 -20.47 9.42
C LYS A 116 1.66 -19.95 10.86
N LYS A 117 1.48 -18.64 11.08
CA LYS A 117 1.42 -18.06 12.44
C LYS A 117 0.24 -18.62 13.26
N GLN A 118 -0.92 -18.86 12.63
CA GLN A 118 -2.05 -19.51 13.30
C GLN A 118 -1.74 -20.96 13.66
N LEU A 119 -1.04 -21.69 12.80
CA LEU A 119 -0.63 -23.07 13.07
C LEU A 119 0.39 -23.12 14.21
N GLU A 120 1.38 -22.23 14.20
CA GLU A 120 2.38 -22.11 15.28
C GLU A 120 1.73 -21.75 16.62
N ALA A 121 0.81 -20.76 16.64
CA ALA A 121 0.06 -20.38 17.82
C ALA A 121 -0.81 -21.55 18.35
N LYS A 122 -1.45 -22.29 17.44
CA LYS A 122 -2.23 -23.48 17.78
C LYS A 122 -1.34 -24.58 18.38
N THR A 123 -0.17 -24.85 17.82
CA THR A 123 0.76 -25.85 18.34
C THR A 123 1.30 -25.46 19.73
N GLN A 124 1.62 -24.20 19.96
CA GLN A 124 2.03 -23.69 21.28
C GLN A 124 0.93 -23.87 22.35
N VAL A 125 -0.32 -23.51 22.02
CA VAL A 125 -1.45 -23.70 22.93
C VAL A 125 -1.69 -25.20 23.18
N LEU A 126 -1.56 -26.05 22.17
CA LEU A 126 -1.72 -27.50 22.34
C LEU A 126 -0.64 -28.10 23.24
N SER A 127 0.64 -27.73 23.06
CA SER A 127 1.74 -28.23 23.90
C SER A 127 1.57 -27.82 25.36
N SER A 128 1.23 -26.55 25.64
CA SER A 128 1.00 -26.07 27.00
C SER A 128 -0.21 -26.77 27.67
N LEU A 129 -1.24 -27.08 26.91
CA LEU A 129 -2.40 -27.84 27.41
C LEU A 129 -2.06 -29.31 27.67
N ASP A 130 -1.24 -29.93 26.83
CA ASP A 130 -0.79 -31.31 27.03
C ASP A 130 0.07 -31.42 28.29
N ASP A 131 0.93 -30.44 28.56
CA ASP A 131 1.71 -30.37 29.81
C ASP A 131 0.81 -30.21 31.03
N ASN A 132 -0.20 -29.35 30.96
CA ASN A 132 -1.18 -29.18 32.03
C ASN A 132 -2.02 -30.44 32.25
N MET A 133 -2.41 -31.14 31.17
CA MET A 133 -3.11 -32.41 31.27
C MET A 133 -2.25 -33.50 31.92
N LYS A 134 -0.97 -33.57 31.56
CA LYS A 134 0.00 -34.52 32.13
C LYS A 134 0.16 -34.27 33.61
N THR A 135 0.42 -33.04 34.04
CA THR A 135 0.55 -32.65 35.47
C THR A 135 -0.73 -32.95 36.27
N LEU A 136 -1.91 -32.70 35.69
CA LEU A 136 -3.17 -33.06 36.33
C LEU A 136 -3.35 -34.56 36.48
N LYS A 137 -2.97 -35.35 35.46
CA LYS A 137 -3.01 -36.80 35.47
C LYS A 137 -2.06 -37.37 36.50
N ASP A 138 -0.82 -36.88 36.56
CA ASP A 138 0.20 -37.34 37.50
C ASP A 138 -0.25 -37.08 38.96
N LYS A 139 -0.73 -35.88 39.28
CA LYS A 139 -1.32 -35.56 40.56
C LYS A 139 -2.52 -36.43 40.96
N TYR A 140 -3.33 -36.86 39.97
CA TYR A 140 -4.42 -37.78 40.21
C TYR A 140 -3.92 -39.21 40.48
N VAL A 141 -2.96 -39.67 39.71
CA VAL A 141 -2.36 -41.01 39.84
C VAL A 141 -1.71 -41.13 41.23
N ASP A 142 -0.89 -40.14 41.64
CA ASP A 142 -0.22 -40.16 42.95
C ASP A 142 -1.23 -40.26 44.10
N LYS A 143 -2.27 -39.41 44.08
CA LYS A 143 -3.32 -39.43 45.10
C LYS A 143 -4.12 -40.74 45.09
N LYS A 144 -4.37 -41.32 43.89
CA LYS A 144 -5.04 -42.61 43.74
C LYS A 144 -4.23 -43.71 44.33
N VAL A 145 -2.90 -43.78 44.06
CA VAL A 145 -2.00 -44.78 44.56
C VAL A 145 -1.90 -44.68 46.09
N SER A 146 -1.74 -43.49 46.65
CA SER A 146 -1.71 -43.25 48.11
C SER A 146 -2.98 -43.80 48.79
N ILE A 147 -4.16 -43.42 48.32
CA ILE A 147 -5.42 -43.90 48.94
C ILE A 147 -5.61 -45.40 48.77
N LYS A 148 -5.19 -45.99 47.64
CA LYS A 148 -5.25 -47.43 47.42
C LYS A 148 -4.36 -48.17 48.39
N ASN A 149 -3.13 -47.67 48.61
CA ASN A 149 -2.20 -48.28 49.57
C ASN A 149 -2.74 -48.15 51.02
N ASP A 150 -3.35 -47.01 51.36
CA ASP A 150 -4.00 -46.86 52.67
C ASP A 150 -5.15 -47.87 52.88
N ILE A 151 -5.98 -48.10 51.84
CA ILE A 151 -7.07 -49.08 51.91
C ILE A 151 -6.52 -50.49 52.10
N VAL A 152 -5.50 -50.89 51.34
CA VAL A 152 -4.86 -52.22 51.48
C VAL A 152 -4.28 -52.39 52.89
N SER A 153 -3.62 -51.35 53.41
CA SER A 153 -3.07 -51.42 54.81
C SER A 153 -4.18 -51.65 55.85
N ILE A 154 -5.33 -50.96 55.70
CA ILE A 154 -6.49 -51.13 56.63
C ILE A 154 -7.16 -52.50 56.43
N GLU A 155 -7.26 -53.00 55.18
CA GLU A 155 -7.76 -54.33 54.89
C GLU A 155 -6.87 -55.43 55.53
N ASP A 156 -5.54 -55.25 55.51
CA ASP A 156 -4.62 -56.17 56.21
C ASP A 156 -4.82 -56.13 57.71
N GLU A 157 -5.04 -54.91 58.31
CA GLU A 157 -5.36 -54.78 59.73
C GLU A 157 -6.70 -55.42 60.10
N ILE A 158 -7.73 -55.33 59.24
CA ILE A 158 -9.02 -56.00 59.38
C ILE A 158 -8.84 -57.53 59.37
N ASN A 159 -8.06 -58.03 58.44
CA ASN A 159 -7.77 -59.44 58.34
C ASN A 159 -7.04 -59.98 59.57
N LYS A 160 -6.12 -59.16 60.13
CA LYS A 160 -5.43 -59.52 61.38
C LYS A 160 -6.39 -59.49 62.58
N ALA A 161 -7.21 -58.46 62.69
CA ALA A 161 -8.20 -58.36 63.78
C ALA A 161 -9.26 -59.48 63.69
N ASN A 162 -9.69 -59.92 62.48
CA ASN A 162 -10.58 -61.04 62.29
C ASN A 162 -9.94 -62.34 62.78
N ARG A 163 -8.64 -62.61 62.47
CA ARG A 163 -7.92 -63.81 62.96
C ARG A 163 -7.80 -63.80 64.47
N GLU A 164 -7.47 -62.63 65.06
CA GLU A 164 -7.44 -62.46 66.52
C GLU A 164 -8.81 -62.72 67.16
N TYR A 165 -9.89 -62.28 66.52
CA TYR A 165 -11.25 -62.49 66.96
C TYR A 165 -11.64 -64.00 66.91
N ASP A 166 -11.32 -64.68 65.85
CA ASP A 166 -11.57 -66.12 65.67
C ASP A 166 -10.80 -66.94 66.69
N THR A 167 -9.53 -66.61 66.97
CA THR A 167 -8.72 -67.30 67.97
C THR A 167 -9.22 -67.10 69.39
N LEU A 168 -9.78 -65.95 69.73
CA LEU A 168 -10.38 -65.66 71.05
C LEU A 168 -11.72 -66.41 71.27
N ILE A 169 -12.50 -66.61 70.22
CA ILE A 169 -13.71 -67.41 70.25
C ILE A 169 -13.38 -68.86 70.48
N GLU A 170 -12.39 -69.43 69.77
CA GLU A 170 -11.93 -70.82 69.95
C GLU A 170 -11.40 -71.09 71.34
N HIS A 171 -10.84 -70.11 71.99
CA HIS A 171 -10.24 -70.27 73.36
C HIS A 171 -11.18 -69.90 74.51
N GLY A 172 -12.49 -69.60 74.19
CA GLY A 172 -13.49 -69.33 75.24
C GLY A 172 -13.24 -68.03 76.03
N ALA A 173 -12.64 -67.05 75.46
CA ALA A 173 -12.26 -65.78 76.14
C ALA A 173 -13.48 -65.00 76.70
N GLN A 174 -13.27 -64.24 77.75
CA GLN A 174 -14.34 -63.42 78.38
C GLN A 174 -14.92 -62.39 77.41
N ASN A 175 -16.21 -62.10 77.55
CA ASN A 175 -17.01 -61.18 76.65
C ASN A 175 -16.38 -59.77 76.50
N ASN A 176 -15.53 -59.30 77.41
CA ASN A 176 -14.89 -57.96 77.31
C ASN A 176 -13.82 -57.86 76.21
N GLU A 177 -12.99 -58.89 75.99
CA GLU A 177 -11.94 -58.87 74.96
C GLU A 177 -12.50 -59.05 73.55
N THR A 178 -13.51 -59.91 73.42
CA THR A 178 -14.24 -60.06 72.12
C THR A 178 -14.99 -58.80 71.67
N ASN A 179 -15.59 -58.09 72.65
CA ASN A 179 -16.25 -56.77 72.37
C ASN A 179 -15.26 -55.70 71.94
N ASN A 180 -14.06 -55.64 72.51
CA ASN A 180 -13.03 -54.66 72.12
C ASN A 180 -12.56 -54.89 70.69
N ILE A 181 -12.34 -56.13 70.24
CA ILE A 181 -11.93 -56.44 68.87
C ILE A 181 -13.09 -56.16 67.91
N GLN A 182 -14.32 -56.43 68.29
CA GLN A 182 -15.51 -56.14 67.48
C GLN A 182 -15.68 -54.60 67.25
N GLN A 183 -15.42 -53.82 68.29
CA GLN A 183 -15.43 -52.37 68.16
C GLN A 183 -14.31 -51.85 67.26
N LYS A 184 -13.12 -52.40 67.37
CA LYS A 184 -11.98 -52.13 66.49
C LYS A 184 -12.28 -52.49 65.03
N LEU A 185 -12.93 -53.60 64.78
CA LEU A 185 -13.39 -53.99 63.42
C LEU A 185 -14.41 -53.01 62.85
N ILE A 186 -15.35 -52.51 63.64
CA ILE A 186 -16.29 -51.47 63.23
C ILE A 186 -15.55 -50.18 62.86
N GLU A 187 -14.58 -49.71 63.64
CA GLU A 187 -13.82 -48.52 63.38
C GLU A 187 -12.97 -48.65 62.11
N LEU A 188 -12.33 -49.80 61.87
CA LEU A 188 -11.55 -50.09 60.68
C LEU A 188 -12.46 -50.11 59.43
N ASN A 189 -13.62 -50.72 59.48
CA ASN A 189 -14.59 -50.74 58.39
C ASN A 189 -15.09 -49.34 58.05
N GLN A 190 -15.40 -48.50 59.05
CA GLN A 190 -15.75 -47.08 58.83
C GLN A 190 -14.62 -46.31 58.19
N SER A 191 -13.35 -46.63 58.56
CA SER A 191 -12.17 -46.00 57.94
C SER A 191 -12.01 -46.40 56.46
N VAL A 192 -12.29 -47.66 56.09
CA VAL A 192 -12.29 -48.11 54.67
C VAL A 192 -13.40 -47.37 53.88
N GLU A 193 -14.60 -47.28 54.41
CA GLU A 193 -15.68 -46.52 53.76
C GLU A 193 -15.32 -45.04 53.55
N ALA A 194 -14.74 -44.39 54.54
CA ALA A 194 -14.29 -43.01 54.46
C ALA A 194 -13.17 -42.86 53.37
N LYS A 195 -12.23 -43.76 53.26
CA LYS A 195 -11.17 -43.77 52.22
C LYS A 195 -11.77 -44.02 50.85
N GLN A 196 -12.74 -44.96 50.72
CA GLN A 196 -13.43 -45.21 49.45
C GLN A 196 -14.25 -43.97 49.00
N TYR A 197 -14.89 -43.28 49.95
CA TYR A 197 -15.59 -42.03 49.65
C TYR A 197 -14.63 -40.94 49.14
N LYS A 198 -13.43 -40.77 49.81
CA LYS A 198 -12.38 -39.86 49.38
C LYS A 198 -11.88 -40.21 47.96
N TYR A 199 -11.70 -41.47 47.66
CA TYR A 199 -11.32 -41.95 46.32
C TYR A 199 -12.36 -41.57 45.25
N LYS A 200 -13.64 -41.78 45.52
CA LYS A 200 -14.74 -41.44 44.64
C LYS A 200 -14.82 -39.92 44.39
N HIS A 201 -14.62 -39.13 45.44
CA HIS A 201 -14.57 -37.67 45.39
C HIS A 201 -13.41 -37.17 44.52
N ILE A 202 -12.22 -37.68 44.69
CA ILE A 202 -11.04 -37.31 43.90
C ILE A 202 -11.22 -37.69 42.42
N LYS A 203 -11.79 -38.86 42.14
CA LYS A 203 -12.11 -39.31 40.81
C LYS A 203 -13.11 -38.35 40.11
N ASN A 204 -14.14 -37.92 40.80
CA ASN A 204 -15.12 -36.98 40.27
C ASN A 204 -14.51 -35.59 40.02
N LYS A 205 -13.71 -35.09 40.96
CA LYS A 205 -12.97 -33.82 40.82
C LYS A 205 -12.02 -33.84 39.65
N TYR A 206 -11.29 -34.94 39.43
CA TYR A 206 -10.42 -35.09 38.26
C TYR A 206 -11.22 -35.04 36.96
N LYS A 207 -12.36 -35.76 36.89
CA LYS A 207 -13.23 -35.79 35.72
C LYS A 207 -13.81 -34.39 35.40
N THR A 208 -14.17 -33.62 36.43
CA THR A 208 -14.67 -32.25 36.28
C THR A 208 -13.58 -31.31 35.76
N ASN A 209 -12.41 -31.34 36.39
CA ASN A 209 -11.26 -30.51 35.98
C ASN A 209 -10.81 -30.84 34.54
N LEU A 210 -10.82 -32.11 34.15
CA LEU A 210 -10.51 -32.54 32.79
C LEU A 210 -11.53 -32.00 31.78
N LYS A 211 -12.82 -32.05 32.10
CA LYS A 211 -13.87 -31.49 31.26
C LYS A 211 -13.70 -29.96 31.09
N GLN A 212 -13.42 -29.23 32.17
CA GLN A 212 -13.15 -27.80 32.13
C GLN A 212 -11.94 -27.47 31.27
N LEU A 213 -10.85 -28.25 31.38
CA LEU A 213 -9.64 -28.06 30.60
C LEU A 213 -9.88 -28.28 29.11
N ILE A 214 -10.70 -29.29 28.74
CA ILE A 214 -11.08 -29.56 27.36
C ILE A 214 -12.01 -28.47 26.81
N SER A 215 -12.95 -27.95 27.60
CA SER A 215 -13.85 -26.89 27.14
C SER A 215 -13.11 -25.55 26.94
N SER A 216 -12.14 -25.22 27.80
CA SER A 216 -11.32 -24.04 27.66
C SER A 216 -10.35 -24.12 26.45
N LYS A 217 -10.00 -25.31 26.00
CA LYS A 217 -9.09 -25.53 24.86
C LYS A 217 -9.59 -24.83 23.59
N THR A 218 -10.83 -24.99 23.24
CA THR A 218 -11.42 -24.40 22.03
C THR A 218 -11.51 -22.88 22.12
N GLU A 219 -11.82 -22.38 23.28
CA GLU A 219 -11.89 -20.94 23.53
C GLU A 219 -10.49 -20.29 23.46
N PHE A 220 -9.47 -20.90 24.06
CA PHE A 220 -8.08 -20.42 23.99
C PHE A 220 -7.55 -20.42 22.55
N ILE A 221 -7.80 -21.46 21.77
CA ILE A 221 -7.38 -21.54 20.36
C ILE A 221 -8.08 -20.45 19.54
N SER A 222 -9.39 -20.23 19.77
CA SER A 222 -10.12 -19.17 19.06
C SER A 222 -9.57 -17.79 19.39
N ARG A 223 -9.39 -17.46 20.67
CA ARG A 223 -8.83 -16.19 21.11
C ARG A 223 -7.45 -15.92 20.52
N ARG A 224 -6.54 -16.91 20.58
CA ARG A 224 -5.19 -16.74 20.05
C ARG A 224 -5.18 -16.57 18.53
N ASN A 225 -6.06 -17.26 17.81
CA ASN A 225 -6.22 -17.06 16.38
C ASN A 225 -6.70 -15.65 16.02
N ASP A 226 -7.60 -15.08 16.82
CA ASP A 226 -8.10 -13.71 16.62
C ASP A 226 -7.01 -12.66 16.95
N GLU A 227 -6.26 -12.84 18.03
CA GLU A 227 -5.09 -12.01 18.36
C GLU A 227 -4.06 -12.01 17.22
N VAL A 228 -3.68 -13.18 16.70
CA VAL A 228 -2.74 -13.30 15.57
C VAL A 228 -3.28 -12.61 14.31
N LYS A 229 -4.59 -12.65 14.07
CA LYS A 229 -5.19 -11.91 12.94
C LYS A 229 -5.09 -10.41 13.11
N VAL A 230 -5.38 -9.89 14.31
CA VAL A 230 -5.29 -8.46 14.61
C VAL A 230 -3.84 -7.98 14.46
N GLU A 231 -2.88 -8.69 15.07
CA GLU A 231 -1.44 -8.37 14.96
C GLU A 231 -0.99 -8.30 13.49
N MET A 232 -1.39 -9.26 12.67
CA MET A 232 -1.00 -9.28 11.25
C MET A 232 -1.70 -8.21 10.42
N CYS A 233 -2.96 -7.87 10.73
CA CYS A 233 -3.64 -6.76 10.08
C CYS A 233 -2.99 -5.42 10.42
N GLU A 234 -2.53 -5.23 11.65
CA GLU A 234 -1.79 -4.03 12.06
C GLU A 234 -0.42 -3.94 11.37
N GLU A 235 0.31 -5.05 11.26
CA GLU A 235 1.58 -5.13 10.53
C GLU A 235 1.39 -4.77 9.03
N GLU A 236 0.35 -5.29 8.39
CA GLU A 236 0.02 -4.99 7.00
C GLU A 236 -0.36 -3.52 6.83
N ASN A 237 -1.16 -2.97 7.74
CA ASN A 237 -1.55 -1.57 7.74
C ASN A 237 -0.33 -0.64 7.88
N LYS A 238 0.61 -0.94 8.78
CA LYS A 238 1.86 -0.19 8.96
C LYS A 238 2.72 -0.24 7.70
N THR A 239 2.89 -1.42 7.10
CA THR A 239 3.68 -1.59 5.88
C THR A 239 3.07 -0.81 4.71
N GLN A 240 1.75 -0.79 4.59
CA GLN A 240 1.04 -0.11 3.54
C GLN A 240 1.03 1.41 3.73
N SER A 241 0.86 1.90 4.96
CA SER A 241 0.98 3.33 5.27
C SER A 241 2.40 3.84 4.99
N SER A 242 3.43 3.06 5.32
CA SER A 242 4.83 3.37 5.00
C SER A 242 5.08 3.46 3.49
N LEU A 243 4.57 2.52 2.69
CA LEU A 243 4.68 2.57 1.23
C LEU A 243 3.99 3.78 0.63
N MET A 244 2.79 4.13 1.14
CA MET A 244 2.05 5.31 0.69
C MET A 244 2.76 6.61 1.06
N GLN A 245 3.42 6.66 2.20
CA GLN A 245 4.26 7.78 2.60
C GLN A 245 5.48 7.90 1.68
N GLU A 246 6.19 6.80 1.40
CA GLU A 246 7.31 6.76 0.46
C GLU A 246 6.91 7.26 -0.94
N LEU A 247 5.75 6.84 -1.45
CA LEU A 247 5.21 7.31 -2.72
C LEU A 247 4.93 8.82 -2.72
N ARG A 248 4.35 9.34 -1.64
CA ARG A 248 4.06 10.78 -1.50
C ARG A 248 5.34 11.60 -1.44
N GLU A 249 6.32 11.15 -0.67
CA GLU A 249 7.64 11.80 -0.56
C GLU A 249 8.34 11.82 -1.92
N GLU A 250 8.28 10.72 -2.68
CA GLU A 250 8.88 10.65 -4.00
C GLU A 250 8.18 11.56 -5.02
N ILE A 251 6.85 11.66 -4.99
CA ILE A 251 6.10 12.61 -5.84
C ILE A 251 6.51 14.05 -5.51
N ASN A 252 6.63 14.40 -4.25
CA ASN A 252 7.09 15.73 -3.84
C ASN A 252 8.53 16.00 -4.29
N ASN A 253 9.44 15.05 -4.12
CA ASN A 253 10.82 15.12 -4.58
C ASN A 253 10.92 15.37 -6.11
N VAL A 254 10.10 14.67 -6.88
CA VAL A 254 10.01 14.89 -8.34
C VAL A 254 9.51 16.31 -8.67
N GLN A 255 8.52 16.81 -7.92
CA GLN A 255 7.98 18.17 -8.12
C GLN A 255 9.04 19.22 -7.80
N ASP A 256 9.76 19.08 -6.69
CA ASP A 256 10.82 19.99 -6.30
C ASP A 256 11.95 20.00 -7.37
N LYS A 257 12.36 18.85 -7.87
CA LYS A 257 13.31 18.76 -8.96
C LYS A 257 12.83 19.44 -10.25
N ILE A 258 11.55 19.32 -10.60
CA ILE A 258 10.96 20.03 -11.74
C ILE A 258 11.01 21.56 -11.53
N LYS A 259 10.73 22.02 -10.31
CA LYS A 259 10.82 23.41 -9.94
C LYS A 259 12.25 23.92 -10.05
N ASP A 260 13.21 23.18 -9.48
CA ASP A 260 14.62 23.49 -9.55
C ASP A 260 15.15 23.61 -10.99
N ILE A 261 14.74 22.68 -11.86
CA ILE A 261 15.11 22.72 -13.29
C ILE A 261 14.60 24.01 -13.95
N LYS A 262 13.35 24.41 -13.62
CA LYS A 262 12.75 25.66 -14.16
C LYS A 262 13.42 26.93 -13.61
N GLU A 263 13.76 26.93 -12.34
CA GLU A 263 14.41 28.08 -11.68
C GLU A 263 15.88 28.22 -12.08
N THR A 264 16.57 27.10 -12.28
CA THR A 264 17.99 27.10 -12.71
C THR A 264 18.13 27.56 -14.15
N ASN A 265 17.14 27.34 -15.01
CA ASN A 265 17.17 27.79 -16.38
C ASN A 265 16.72 29.24 -16.48
N GLN A 266 17.69 30.15 -16.50
CA GLN A 266 17.47 31.61 -16.61
C GLN A 266 17.01 32.06 -18.01
N PHE A 267 17.07 31.20 -19.02
CA PHE A 267 16.71 31.53 -20.40
C PHE A 267 15.30 31.04 -20.71
N GLU A 268 14.48 31.96 -21.24
CA GLU A 268 13.17 31.61 -21.72
C GLU A 268 13.26 30.71 -22.97
N VAL A 269 12.38 29.73 -23.04
CA VAL A 269 12.21 28.93 -24.27
C VAL A 269 11.79 29.84 -25.43
N PRO A 270 12.46 29.78 -26.59
CA PRO A 270 12.14 30.61 -27.76
C PRO A 270 10.66 30.56 -28.11
N ARG A 271 10.11 31.71 -28.55
CA ARG A 271 8.70 31.87 -28.84
C ARG A 271 8.18 30.88 -29.88
N GLU A 272 8.99 30.59 -30.91
CA GLU A 272 8.71 29.64 -31.98
C GLU A 272 8.53 28.22 -31.44
N ILE A 273 9.32 27.84 -30.44
CA ILE A 273 9.20 26.54 -29.79
C ILE A 273 7.97 26.49 -28.90
N ARG A 274 7.68 27.57 -28.13
CA ARG A 274 6.45 27.66 -27.32
C ARG A 274 5.18 27.49 -28.14
N TYR A 275 5.13 28.09 -29.35
CA TYR A 275 4.00 27.94 -30.24
C TYR A 275 3.85 26.55 -30.88
N ARG A 276 4.94 25.77 -30.91
CA ARG A 276 4.88 24.36 -31.38
C ARG A 276 4.29 23.43 -30.34
N TYR A 277 4.45 23.76 -29.05
CA TYR A 277 4.07 22.92 -27.90
C TYR A 277 3.15 23.69 -26.95
N PRO A 278 1.99 24.20 -27.40
CA PRO A 278 1.11 25.04 -26.57
C PRO A 278 0.57 24.30 -25.35
N SER A 279 0.18 23.02 -25.48
CA SER A 279 -0.34 22.24 -24.37
C SER A 279 0.75 21.80 -23.39
N SER A 280 1.88 21.35 -23.92
CA SER A 280 3.03 20.92 -23.13
C SER A 280 3.73 22.06 -22.40
N TYR A 281 3.65 23.29 -22.89
CA TYR A 281 4.22 24.50 -22.27
C TYR A 281 3.27 25.15 -21.25
N ASN A 282 1.98 24.83 -21.31
CA ASN A 282 0.98 25.46 -20.43
C ASN A 282 1.09 24.93 -19.01
N THR A 283 1.46 25.79 -18.07
CA THR A 283 1.60 25.46 -16.63
C THR A 283 0.29 25.01 -16.00
N ASN A 284 -0.86 25.50 -16.48
CA ASN A 284 -2.17 25.14 -15.95
C ASN A 284 -2.48 23.66 -16.17
N VAL A 285 -2.05 23.08 -17.31
CA VAL A 285 -2.24 21.67 -17.61
C VAL A 285 -1.45 20.79 -16.65
N PHE A 286 -0.25 21.21 -16.26
CA PHE A 286 0.55 20.48 -15.27
C PHE A 286 -0.05 20.53 -13.85
N SER A 287 -0.53 21.70 -13.45
CA SER A 287 -1.23 21.84 -12.16
C SER A 287 -2.44 20.91 -12.10
N LEU A 288 -3.17 20.81 -13.20
CA LEU A 288 -4.34 19.95 -13.29
C LEU A 288 -3.98 18.45 -13.26
N ILE A 289 -2.97 18.03 -14.02
CA ILE A 289 -2.50 16.63 -13.97
C ILE A 289 -2.11 16.25 -12.55
N LYS A 290 -1.43 17.16 -11.84
CA LYS A 290 -1.09 16.98 -10.43
C LYS A 290 -2.35 16.75 -9.57
N THR A 291 -3.37 17.59 -9.72
CA THR A 291 -4.63 17.45 -8.99
C THR A 291 -5.32 16.11 -9.29
N ILE A 292 -5.31 15.66 -10.55
CA ILE A 292 -5.85 14.37 -10.95
C ILE A 292 -5.09 13.22 -10.28
N ASP A 293 -3.76 13.27 -10.27
CA ASP A 293 -2.92 12.24 -9.66
C ASP A 293 -3.08 12.18 -8.13
N GLU A 294 -3.15 13.33 -7.46
CA GLU A 294 -3.44 13.41 -6.01
C GLU A 294 -4.81 12.82 -5.69
N PHE A 295 -5.82 13.14 -6.49
CA PHE A 295 -7.16 12.61 -6.29
C PHE A 295 -7.24 11.09 -6.57
N LYS A 296 -6.58 10.61 -7.61
CA LYS A 296 -6.45 9.17 -7.89
C LYS A 296 -5.79 8.42 -6.74
N LEU A 297 -4.76 9.01 -6.12
CA LEU A 297 -4.10 8.44 -4.95
C LEU A 297 -5.09 8.32 -3.77
N VAL A 298 -5.83 9.40 -3.46
CA VAL A 298 -6.84 9.40 -2.40
C VAL A 298 -7.92 8.34 -2.64
N LEU A 299 -8.43 8.23 -3.88
CA LEU A 299 -9.41 7.20 -4.25
C LEU A 299 -8.85 5.78 -4.11
N THR A 300 -7.59 5.57 -4.43
CA THR A 300 -6.94 4.27 -4.28
C THR A 300 -6.85 3.86 -2.80
N ILE A 301 -6.52 4.80 -1.91
CA ILE A 301 -6.54 4.57 -0.46
C ILE A 301 -7.97 4.25 0.02
N LYS A 302 -8.95 5.04 -0.38
CA LYS A 302 -10.37 4.80 -0.04
C LYS A 302 -10.85 3.44 -0.53
N LEU A 303 -10.48 3.04 -1.74
CA LEU A 303 -10.81 1.73 -2.30
C LEU A 303 -10.23 0.59 -1.45
N TRP A 304 -9.02 0.76 -0.97
CA TRP A 304 -8.38 -0.22 -0.10
C TRP A 304 -9.12 -0.35 1.26
N ILE A 305 -9.46 0.78 1.90
CA ILE A 305 -10.23 0.80 3.16
C ILE A 305 -11.58 0.09 2.98
N VAL A 306 -12.32 0.44 1.92
CA VAL A 306 -13.62 -0.17 1.59
C VAL A 306 -13.49 -1.68 1.32
N LYS A 307 -12.44 -2.09 0.62
CA LYS A 307 -12.17 -3.51 0.34
C LYS A 307 -11.88 -4.30 1.62
N ASN A 308 -11.14 -3.72 2.55
CA ASN A 308 -10.89 -4.35 3.87
C ASN A 308 -12.16 -4.38 4.72
N GLY A 309 -12.98 -3.33 4.70
CA GLY A 309 -14.30 -3.33 5.36
C GLY A 309 -15.21 -4.46 4.87
N VAL A 310 -15.30 -4.69 3.56
CA VAL A 310 -16.08 -5.82 3.01
C VAL A 310 -15.52 -7.18 3.45
N ARG A 311 -14.19 -7.31 3.52
CA ARG A 311 -13.56 -8.55 4.00
C ARG A 311 -13.87 -8.82 5.46
N TYR A 312 -13.78 -7.79 6.29
CA TYR A 312 -14.11 -7.86 7.71
C TYR A 312 -15.58 -8.27 7.92
N CYS A 313 -16.52 -7.64 7.21
CA CYS A 313 -17.93 -8.02 7.26
C CYS A 313 -18.17 -9.49 6.86
N ASN A 314 -17.50 -9.97 5.82
CA ASN A 314 -17.61 -11.36 5.40
C ASN A 314 -17.07 -12.34 6.46
N TYR A 315 -16.04 -11.91 7.19
CA TYR A 315 -15.50 -12.69 8.30
C TYR A 315 -16.50 -12.75 9.46
N CYS A 316 -16.98 -11.59 9.91
CA CYS A 316 -17.97 -11.52 11.01
C CYS A 316 -19.24 -12.30 10.68
N LEU A 317 -19.74 -12.21 9.44
CA LEU A 317 -20.91 -12.99 9.01
C LEU A 317 -20.68 -14.50 9.13
N ARG A 318 -19.52 -15.01 8.74
CA ARG A 318 -19.20 -16.45 8.88
C ARG A 318 -19.12 -16.89 10.33
N GLU A 319 -18.55 -16.06 11.21
CA GLU A 319 -18.48 -16.38 12.64
C GLU A 319 -19.89 -16.35 13.28
N CYS A 320 -20.73 -15.38 12.94
CA CYS A 320 -22.14 -15.35 13.39
C CYS A 320 -22.92 -16.56 12.90
N GLU A 321 -22.77 -16.96 11.62
CA GLU A 321 -23.40 -18.16 11.07
C GLU A 321 -22.93 -19.44 11.77
N LYS A 322 -21.66 -19.49 12.16
CA LYS A 322 -21.09 -20.63 12.88
C LYS A 322 -21.66 -20.71 14.30
N MET A 323 -21.76 -19.58 15.01
CA MET A 323 -22.39 -19.53 16.31
C MET A 323 -23.85 -19.99 16.24
N LEU A 324 -24.63 -19.60 15.21
CA LEU A 324 -26.01 -20.05 15.03
C LEU A 324 -26.15 -21.55 14.82
N ARG A 325 -25.15 -22.22 14.26
CA ARG A 325 -25.14 -23.69 14.05
C ARG A 325 -24.82 -24.47 15.33
N GLU A 326 -24.26 -23.84 16.36
CA GLU A 326 -24.01 -24.48 17.65
C GLU A 326 -25.33 -24.65 18.41
N ASN A 327 -25.77 -25.90 18.61
CA ASN A 327 -27.10 -26.30 19.12
C ASN A 327 -27.40 -25.94 20.60
N ASN A 328 -26.55 -25.16 21.28
CA ASN A 328 -26.63 -24.86 22.70
C ASN A 328 -27.04 -23.40 23.03
N LEU A 329 -27.52 -22.63 22.03
CA LEU A 329 -27.86 -21.23 22.26
C LEU A 329 -29.26 -21.07 22.85
N THR A 330 -29.37 -20.18 23.85
CA THR A 330 -30.66 -19.75 24.40
C THR A 330 -31.43 -18.88 23.40
N ALA A 331 -32.75 -18.88 23.42
CA ALA A 331 -33.60 -18.11 22.50
C ALA A 331 -33.24 -16.62 22.41
N PRO A 332 -32.94 -15.87 23.51
CA PRO A 332 -32.58 -14.46 23.44
C PRO A 332 -31.21 -14.23 22.79
N THR A 333 -30.22 -15.14 22.94
CA THR A 333 -28.91 -15.01 22.26
C THR A 333 -29.02 -15.25 20.78
N LYS A 334 -29.92 -16.12 20.33
CA LYS A 334 -30.16 -16.38 18.92
C LYS A 334 -30.74 -15.14 18.20
N THR A 335 -31.71 -14.48 18.80
CA THR A 335 -32.31 -13.26 18.24
C THR A 335 -31.31 -12.10 18.18
N MET A 336 -30.41 -11.98 19.15
CA MET A 336 -29.31 -10.97 19.11
C MET A 336 -28.34 -11.22 17.96
N ILE A 337 -27.93 -12.46 17.73
CA ILE A 337 -27.02 -12.82 16.62
C ILE A 337 -27.71 -12.58 15.26
N GLU A 338 -29.00 -12.91 15.13
CA GLU A 338 -29.77 -12.64 13.91
C GLU A 338 -29.87 -11.14 13.60
N LEU A 339 -30.06 -10.30 14.61
CA LEU A 339 -30.07 -8.84 14.47
C LEU A 339 -28.69 -8.31 14.03
N GLU A 340 -27.61 -8.86 14.59
CA GLU A 340 -26.25 -8.48 14.22
C GLU A 340 -25.90 -8.87 12.77
N ILE A 341 -26.36 -10.05 12.33
CA ILE A 341 -26.25 -10.48 10.93
C ILE A 341 -26.96 -9.51 10.00
N GLU A 342 -28.16 -9.05 10.35
CA GLU A 342 -28.91 -8.08 9.52
C GLU A 342 -28.15 -6.74 9.40
N LYS A 343 -27.59 -6.24 10.49
CA LYS A 343 -26.75 -5.02 10.46
C LYS A 343 -25.51 -5.21 9.60
N LEU A 344 -24.81 -6.32 9.74
CA LEU A 344 -23.62 -6.64 8.95
C LEU A 344 -23.94 -6.76 7.45
N ILE A 345 -25.09 -7.33 7.08
CA ILE A 345 -25.54 -7.42 5.69
C ILE A 345 -25.82 -6.01 5.13
N LYS A 346 -26.53 -5.15 5.87
CA LYS A 346 -26.79 -3.76 5.46
C LYS A 346 -25.48 -2.98 5.27
N TYR A 347 -24.55 -3.12 6.20
CA TYR A 347 -23.23 -2.48 6.10
C TYR A 347 -22.43 -3.01 4.90
N LYS A 348 -22.45 -4.32 4.66
CA LYS A 348 -21.78 -4.95 3.51
C LYS A 348 -22.34 -4.46 2.18
N THR A 349 -23.66 -4.36 2.03
CA THR A 349 -24.31 -3.88 0.81
C THR A 349 -23.92 -2.42 0.53
N HIS A 350 -24.04 -1.54 1.52
CA HIS A 350 -23.65 -0.14 1.41
C HIS A 350 -22.14 0.02 1.05
N THR A 351 -21.27 -0.74 1.72
CA THR A 351 -19.85 -0.74 1.46
C THR A 351 -19.51 -1.26 0.06
N SER A 352 -20.26 -2.26 -0.43
CA SER A 352 -20.11 -2.79 -1.80
C SER A 352 -20.54 -1.79 -2.87
N GLU A 353 -21.62 -1.04 -2.65
CA GLU A 353 -22.06 0.03 -3.54
C GLU A 353 -21.01 1.16 -3.61
N ARG A 354 -20.50 1.56 -2.45
CA ARG A 354 -19.43 2.56 -2.35
C ARG A 354 -18.16 2.10 -3.08
N ARG A 355 -17.79 0.82 -2.96
CA ARG A 355 -16.67 0.24 -3.73
C ARG A 355 -16.89 0.37 -5.24
N LYS A 356 -18.10 0.09 -5.72
CA LYS A 356 -18.44 0.20 -7.15
C LYS A 356 -18.29 1.64 -7.64
N LEU A 357 -18.80 2.60 -6.89
CA LEU A 357 -18.69 4.04 -7.22
C LEU A 357 -17.22 4.51 -7.29
N ILE A 358 -16.38 4.08 -6.34
CA ILE A 358 -14.94 4.41 -6.36
C ILE A 358 -14.26 3.81 -7.59
N TYR A 359 -14.58 2.58 -7.97
CA TYR A 359 -14.05 1.96 -9.20
C TYR A 359 -14.45 2.73 -10.45
N GLU A 360 -15.71 3.09 -10.59
CA GLU A 360 -16.22 3.88 -11.73
C GLU A 360 -15.49 5.23 -11.81
N THR A 361 -15.29 5.90 -10.67
CA THR A 361 -14.54 7.17 -10.62
C THR A 361 -13.07 6.99 -11.03
N ILE A 362 -12.39 5.93 -10.55
CA ILE A 362 -11.01 5.62 -10.95
C ILE A 362 -10.92 5.34 -12.45
N ILE A 363 -11.87 4.61 -13.03
CA ILE A 363 -11.92 4.33 -14.47
C ILE A 363 -12.09 5.63 -15.25
N THR A 364 -13.00 6.51 -14.83
CA THR A 364 -13.22 7.81 -15.46
C THR A 364 -11.96 8.67 -15.44
N LEU A 365 -11.28 8.76 -14.27
CA LEU A 365 -10.01 9.48 -14.15
C LEU A 365 -8.89 8.88 -15.02
N THR A 366 -8.83 7.56 -15.10
CA THR A 366 -7.83 6.89 -15.92
C THR A 366 -8.09 7.14 -17.41
N THR A 367 -9.34 7.13 -17.82
CA THR A 367 -9.74 7.44 -19.22
C THR A 367 -9.39 8.86 -19.58
N ALA A 368 -9.67 9.81 -18.69
CA ALA A 368 -9.31 11.21 -18.91
C ALA A 368 -7.79 11.43 -18.97
N TYR A 369 -7.02 10.73 -18.14
CA TYR A 369 -5.56 10.75 -18.21
C TYR A 369 -5.04 10.25 -19.56
N ILE A 370 -5.64 9.17 -20.09
CA ILE A 370 -5.31 8.65 -21.43
C ILE A 370 -5.63 9.68 -22.52
N GLU A 371 -6.74 10.40 -22.43
CA GLU A 371 -7.08 11.45 -23.39
C GLU A 371 -6.09 12.63 -23.32
N VAL A 372 -5.68 13.05 -22.12
CA VAL A 372 -4.64 14.07 -21.95
C VAL A 372 -3.31 13.60 -22.57
N ASP A 373 -2.92 12.35 -22.37
CA ASP A 373 -1.68 11.80 -22.94
C ASP A 373 -1.73 11.75 -24.48
N LYS A 374 -2.89 11.41 -25.07
CA LYS A 374 -3.10 11.49 -26.52
C LYS A 374 -2.89 12.90 -27.05
N VAL A 375 -3.38 13.93 -26.34
CA VAL A 375 -3.16 15.34 -26.72
C VAL A 375 -1.67 15.65 -26.81
N PHE A 376 -0.87 15.25 -25.83
CA PHE A 376 0.57 15.47 -25.84
C PHE A 376 1.27 14.68 -26.95
N ILE A 377 0.87 13.44 -27.19
CA ILE A 377 1.43 12.62 -28.29
C ILE A 377 1.13 13.24 -29.63
N ASP A 378 -0.08 13.72 -29.88
CA ASP A 378 -0.48 14.36 -31.14
C ASP A 378 0.22 15.72 -31.33
N GLU A 379 0.43 16.47 -30.25
CA GLU A 379 1.21 17.70 -30.27
C GLU A 379 2.67 17.41 -30.67
N MET A 380 3.31 16.40 -30.10
CA MET A 380 4.66 15.99 -30.45
C MET A 380 4.77 15.54 -31.91
N ARG A 381 3.83 14.70 -32.38
CA ARG A 381 3.80 14.26 -33.79
C ARG A 381 3.61 15.45 -34.74
N THR A 382 2.75 16.38 -34.39
CA THR A 382 2.51 17.60 -35.11
C THR A 382 3.76 18.48 -35.19
N ALA A 383 4.47 18.64 -34.09
CA ALA A 383 5.72 19.39 -34.03
C ALA A 383 6.84 18.74 -34.87
N GLU A 384 7.00 17.42 -34.80
CA GLU A 384 7.93 16.68 -35.65
C GLU A 384 7.61 16.82 -37.13
N HIS A 385 6.34 16.73 -37.49
CA HIS A 385 5.90 16.91 -38.89
C HIS A 385 6.20 18.32 -39.39
N ARG A 386 5.89 19.37 -38.61
CA ARG A 386 6.22 20.76 -38.95
C ARG A 386 7.74 20.96 -39.08
N LYS A 387 8.55 20.31 -38.27
CA LYS A 387 10.01 20.38 -38.36
C LYS A 387 10.55 19.82 -39.66
N LYS A 388 10.02 18.69 -40.15
CA LYS A 388 10.40 18.10 -41.46
C LYS A 388 10.08 19.01 -42.61
N TRP A 389 8.94 19.70 -42.61
CA TRP A 389 8.48 20.58 -43.68
C TRP A 389 9.04 22.01 -43.56
N TRP A 390 9.62 22.39 -42.45
CA TRP A 390 10.12 23.75 -42.22
C TRP A 390 11.27 24.12 -43.21
N CYS A 391 12.15 23.20 -43.56
CA CYS A 391 13.13 23.40 -44.60
C CYS A 391 12.53 23.72 -45.98
N CYS A 392 11.46 23.02 -46.34
CA CYS A 392 10.77 23.24 -47.63
C CYS A 392 10.04 24.57 -47.64
N LEU A 393 9.44 25.02 -46.52
CA LEU A 393 8.73 26.27 -46.41
C LEU A 393 9.61 27.51 -46.58
N HIS A 394 10.89 27.45 -46.12
CA HIS A 394 11.83 28.56 -46.22
C HIS A 394 12.50 28.66 -47.60
N VAL A 395 12.64 27.50 -48.29
CA VAL A 395 13.29 27.47 -49.61
C VAL A 395 12.26 27.72 -50.72
N PHE A 396 10.98 27.34 -50.57
CA PHE A 396 9.96 27.48 -51.55
C PHE A 396 8.63 27.95 -50.91
N PRO A 397 8.42 29.28 -50.73
CA PRO A 397 7.22 29.82 -50.13
C PRO A 397 5.91 29.52 -50.94
N PHE A 398 6.02 29.13 -52.19
CA PHE A 398 4.88 28.80 -53.04
C PHE A 398 4.32 27.38 -52.88
N ILE A 399 4.99 26.47 -52.14
CA ILE A 399 4.56 25.08 -51.92
C ILE A 399 3.60 24.92 -50.73
N THR A 400 3.13 26.01 -50.15
CA THR A 400 2.17 25.97 -49.02
C THR A 400 0.83 25.30 -49.41
N CYS A 401 0.55 25.12 -50.69
CA CYS A 401 -0.66 24.48 -51.18
C CYS A 401 -0.70 22.95 -50.94
N CYS A 402 0.44 22.30 -50.74
CA CYS A 402 0.55 20.84 -50.56
C CYS A 402 0.70 20.40 -49.09
N MET A 403 0.64 21.31 -48.12
CA MET A 403 0.67 20.94 -46.74
C MET A 403 -0.61 20.20 -46.37
N PRO A 404 -0.52 18.97 -45.79
CA PRO A 404 -1.69 18.35 -45.22
C PRO A 404 -2.21 19.27 -44.10
N LYS A 405 -3.50 19.65 -44.18
CA LYS A 405 -4.15 20.46 -43.15
C LYS A 405 -4.03 19.72 -41.82
N LEU A 406 -3.11 20.14 -40.99
CA LEU A 406 -3.03 19.62 -39.64
C LEU A 406 -4.36 19.85 -38.94
N ARG A 407 -4.92 18.79 -38.38
CA ARG A 407 -6.11 18.85 -37.56
C ARG A 407 -5.87 19.93 -36.49
N LYS A 408 -6.64 21.01 -36.50
CA LYS A 408 -6.63 21.99 -35.41
C LYS A 408 -6.96 21.23 -34.15
N HIS A 409 -5.99 21.09 -33.27
CA HIS A 409 -6.21 20.49 -31.98
C HIS A 409 -7.13 21.42 -31.19
N ASN A 410 -8.31 20.90 -30.82
CA ASN A 410 -9.26 21.67 -30.03
C ASN A 410 -8.71 21.75 -28.59
N SER A 411 -7.97 22.83 -28.27
CA SER A 411 -7.63 23.20 -26.90
C SER A 411 -8.87 23.32 -25.99
N THR A 412 -10.04 23.54 -26.59
CA THR A 412 -11.35 23.51 -25.94
C THR A 412 -11.74 22.13 -25.45
N LEU A 413 -11.30 21.03 -26.08
CA LEU A 413 -11.63 19.68 -25.65
C LEU A 413 -10.91 19.32 -24.35
N LEU A 414 -9.65 19.73 -24.21
CA LEU A 414 -8.90 19.61 -22.97
C LEU A 414 -9.55 20.43 -21.84
N GLY A 415 -9.95 21.66 -22.12
CA GLY A 415 -10.68 22.52 -21.18
C GLY A 415 -12.03 21.91 -20.77
N GLN A 416 -12.77 21.28 -21.70
CA GLN A 416 -14.05 20.63 -21.40
C GLN A 416 -13.89 19.34 -20.59
N ILE A 417 -12.90 18.51 -20.90
CA ILE A 417 -12.58 17.32 -20.10
C ILE A 417 -12.20 17.73 -18.67
N ILE A 418 -11.44 18.80 -18.57
CA ILE A 418 -11.00 19.39 -17.30
C ILE A 418 -12.18 19.92 -16.47
N SER A 419 -13.05 20.75 -17.10
CA SER A 419 -14.19 21.31 -16.36
C SER A 419 -15.17 20.21 -15.94
N SER A 420 -15.48 19.27 -16.81
CA SER A 420 -16.36 18.13 -16.45
C SER A 420 -15.81 17.25 -15.35
N MET A 421 -14.48 17.13 -15.27
CA MET A 421 -13.81 16.41 -14.16
C MET A 421 -13.82 17.21 -12.87
N THR A 422 -13.52 18.52 -12.93
CA THR A 422 -13.52 19.39 -11.75
C THR A 422 -14.94 19.48 -11.16
N ASP A 423 -15.95 19.54 -12.00
CA ASP A 423 -17.36 19.55 -11.57
C ASP A 423 -17.76 18.22 -10.91
N SER A 424 -17.38 17.07 -11.51
CA SER A 424 -17.62 15.75 -10.91
C SER A 424 -16.83 15.55 -9.61
N LEU A 425 -15.61 16.08 -9.53
CA LEU A 425 -14.76 16.04 -8.34
C LEU A 425 -15.33 16.89 -7.19
N ASN A 426 -15.82 18.09 -7.49
CA ASN A 426 -16.44 18.99 -6.50
C ASN A 426 -17.75 18.41 -5.94
N ILE A 427 -18.58 17.80 -6.76
CA ILE A 427 -19.82 17.15 -6.34
C ILE A 427 -19.52 15.97 -5.39
N HIS A 428 -18.48 15.16 -5.68
CA HIS A 428 -18.07 14.07 -4.82
C HIS A 428 -17.41 14.55 -3.50
N ALA A 429 -16.58 15.60 -3.54
CA ALA A 429 -15.94 16.14 -2.34
C ALA A 429 -16.94 16.75 -1.35
N ILE A 430 -17.99 17.40 -1.82
CA ILE A 430 -19.04 18.01 -0.99
C ILE A 430 -19.94 16.91 -0.38
N GLY A 431 -20.32 15.88 -1.14
CA GLY A 431 -21.15 14.78 -0.64
C GLY A 431 -20.44 13.81 0.28
N GLU A 432 -19.10 13.74 0.26
CA GLU A 432 -18.32 12.83 1.11
C GLU A 432 -17.96 13.44 2.47
N ASN A 433 -17.74 14.76 2.57
CA ASN A 433 -17.43 15.38 3.87
C ASN A 433 -18.60 15.28 4.86
N GLU A 434 -19.84 15.38 4.39
CA GLU A 434 -21.03 15.17 5.23
C GLU A 434 -21.24 13.70 5.62
N LYS A 435 -20.94 12.76 4.72
CA LYS A 435 -21.11 11.31 4.98
C LYS A 435 -19.94 10.67 5.73
N LEU A 436 -18.71 11.19 5.59
CA LEU A 436 -17.55 10.70 6.36
C LEU A 436 -17.66 11.03 7.84
N HIS A 437 -18.26 12.15 8.20
CA HIS A 437 -18.50 12.52 9.60
C HIS A 437 -19.50 11.56 10.25
N ASN A 438 -20.55 11.15 9.53
CA ASN A 438 -21.54 10.19 10.01
C ASN A 438 -20.97 8.76 10.12
N ILE A 439 -20.05 8.35 9.25
CA ILE A 439 -19.45 7.00 9.27
C ILE A 439 -18.39 6.85 10.36
N ASN A 440 -17.62 7.90 10.69
CA ASN A 440 -16.72 7.85 11.84
C ASN A 440 -17.51 7.72 13.15
N ASN A 441 -18.65 8.40 13.26
CA ASN A 441 -19.56 8.25 14.41
C ASN A 441 -20.21 6.86 14.49
N ASP A 442 -20.48 6.21 13.34
CA ASP A 442 -21.02 4.86 13.29
C ASP A 442 -19.96 3.78 13.59
N LEU A 443 -18.67 4.03 13.22
CA LEU A 443 -17.55 3.16 13.56
C LEU A 443 -17.18 3.22 15.05
N GLU A 444 -17.28 4.39 15.69
CA GLU A 444 -17.10 4.55 17.14
C GLU A 444 -18.22 3.88 17.95
N MET A 445 -19.42 3.65 17.36
CA MET A 445 -20.51 2.90 18.00
C MET A 445 -20.39 1.36 17.85
N ILE A 446 -19.48 0.85 17.01
CA ILE A 446 -19.30 -0.58 16.74
C ILE A 446 -18.02 -1.14 17.39
N VAL A 447 -17.10 -0.28 17.83
CA VAL A 447 -15.92 -0.64 18.64
C VAL A 447 -16.25 -0.52 20.12
#